data_3a7970535a9e6e3d2fbc1830ba18da6c
#
_entry.id   3a7970535a9e6e3d2fbc1830ba18da6c
#
_cell.length_a   1.000
_cell.length_b   1.000
_cell.length_c   1.000
_cell.angle_alpha   90.00
_cell.angle_beta   90.00
_cell.angle_gamma   90.00
#
_symmetry.space_group_name_H-M   'P 1'
#
loop_
_entity.id
_entity.type
_entity.pdbx_description
1 polymer ?
#
loop_
_entity_poly.entity_id
_entity_poly.type
_entity_poly.pdbx_seq_one_letter_code
_entity_poly.pdbx_strand_id
1 'polypeptide(L)'
;MAVTENHTMSLNGKAAIVGAYEHPTRLATNLSVLRLHADVAKGALDDAGLSKSDIDGYFCAGDAPGLGTTTVAEYLGLKLRHVDSTECGGSAPILHVAHAAEAIAAGRCNVALITLAGRPRAQMAAAQAAAKEGKGGKSPLALRPPDPDAPELAFELPYGPATQNLYAAVAKRHMFEFGTTSEQLAWIKVAASHHAQHNPHAMLRDVVTVADVVNSPMVSDPLHRLDCCVMSDGGGALIVARPEIARELARKSGRPLVKVRGTGEAPKHGMGGRMDLTYSAAAWSGPMAFAEAGITP
;
A
#
# COMPACT_ATOMS: atom_id res chain seq x y z
N MET A 1 -28.14 25.33 7.86
CA MET A 1 -27.80 25.35 6.42
C MET A 1 -28.26 24.06 5.85
N ALA A 2 -29.19 24.06 4.90
CA ALA A 2 -29.62 22.85 4.21
C ALA A 2 -28.43 22.32 3.40
N VAL A 3 -28.00 21.11 3.70
CA VAL A 3 -27.04 20.38 2.87
C VAL A 3 -27.79 20.10 1.56
N THR A 4 -27.46 20.85 0.51
CA THR A 4 -27.89 20.50 -0.85
C THR A 4 -27.42 19.09 -1.11
N GLU A 5 -28.33 18.20 -1.48
CA GLU A 5 -28.00 16.85 -1.98
C GLU A 5 -27.03 17.02 -3.13
N ASN A 6 -25.74 16.94 -2.84
CA ASN A 6 -24.72 16.79 -3.87
C ASN A 6 -24.97 15.40 -4.47
N HIS A 7 -25.50 15.32 -5.66
CA HIS A 7 -25.45 14.14 -6.50
C HIS A 7 -23.97 13.84 -6.80
N THR A 8 -23.29 13.24 -5.87
CA THR A 8 -21.97 12.62 -6.12
C THR A 8 -22.20 11.52 -7.11
N MET A 9 -21.55 11.61 -8.26
CA MET A 9 -21.66 10.62 -9.33
C MET A 9 -21.09 9.31 -8.80
N SER A 10 -21.94 8.29 -8.59
CA SER A 10 -21.51 6.99 -8.12
C SER A 10 -20.50 6.35 -9.07
N LEU A 11 -19.44 5.80 -8.54
CA LEU A 11 -18.41 5.05 -9.28
C LEU A 11 -18.78 3.58 -9.45
N ASN A 12 -19.91 3.13 -8.87
CA ASN A 12 -20.34 1.74 -8.93
C ASN A 12 -20.41 1.22 -10.37
N GLY A 13 -19.48 0.31 -10.70
CA GLY A 13 -19.39 -0.30 -12.03
C GLY A 13 -18.87 0.62 -13.15
N LYS A 14 -18.35 1.82 -12.83
CA LYS A 14 -17.76 2.74 -13.81
C LYS A 14 -16.36 2.33 -14.27
N ALA A 15 -15.71 1.44 -13.55
CA ALA A 15 -14.42 0.86 -13.91
C ALA A 15 -14.33 -0.60 -13.44
N ALA A 16 -13.36 -1.33 -13.99
CA ALA A 16 -13.06 -2.69 -13.57
C ALA A 16 -11.54 -2.93 -13.57
N ILE A 17 -11.06 -3.78 -12.66
CA ILE A 17 -9.69 -4.26 -12.64
C ILE A 17 -9.57 -5.38 -13.67
N VAL A 18 -8.65 -5.26 -14.62
CA VAL A 18 -8.49 -6.18 -15.75
C VAL A 18 -7.14 -6.88 -15.77
N GLY A 19 -6.18 -6.41 -14.98
CA GLY A 19 -4.86 -7.03 -14.84
C GLY A 19 -4.30 -6.78 -13.45
N ALA A 20 -3.54 -7.75 -12.93
CA ALA A 20 -2.86 -7.68 -11.66
C ALA A 20 -1.57 -8.49 -11.70
N TYR A 21 -0.51 -7.97 -11.07
CA TYR A 21 0.74 -8.69 -10.95
C TYR A 21 1.48 -8.31 -9.67
N GLU A 22 2.03 -9.31 -8.98
CA GLU A 22 2.95 -9.15 -7.87
C GLU A 22 4.32 -9.68 -8.27
N HIS A 23 5.38 -8.88 -8.06
CA HIS A 23 6.74 -9.30 -8.34
C HIS A 23 7.19 -10.39 -7.35
N PRO A 24 7.78 -11.51 -7.82
CA PRO A 24 8.13 -12.65 -6.95
C PRO A 24 9.32 -12.38 -6.02
N THR A 25 10.14 -11.33 -6.29
CA THR A 25 11.30 -11.05 -5.44
C THR A 25 10.91 -10.59 -4.05
N ARG A 26 11.72 -10.95 -3.06
CA ARG A 26 11.64 -10.48 -1.68
C ARG A 26 12.94 -9.83 -1.22
N LEU A 27 13.96 -9.84 -2.08
CA LEU A 27 15.25 -9.18 -1.90
C LEU A 27 15.81 -8.75 -3.27
N ALA A 28 15.79 -7.46 -3.54
CA ALA A 28 16.15 -6.87 -4.85
C ALA A 28 17.54 -6.21 -4.80
N THR A 29 18.59 -6.98 -4.57
CA THR A 29 19.96 -6.46 -4.50
C THR A 29 20.45 -5.87 -5.81
N ASN A 30 20.07 -6.50 -6.94
CA ASN A 30 20.55 -6.17 -8.28
C ASN A 30 19.50 -5.48 -9.16
N LEU A 31 18.37 -5.06 -8.59
CA LEU A 31 17.32 -4.36 -9.33
C LEU A 31 17.20 -2.92 -8.82
N SER A 32 17.02 -1.98 -9.73
CA SER A 32 16.63 -0.61 -9.36
C SER A 32 15.12 -0.54 -9.09
N VAL A 33 14.68 0.50 -8.38
CA VAL A 33 13.25 0.77 -8.17
C VAL A 33 12.53 0.96 -9.51
N LEU A 34 13.14 1.71 -10.45
CA LEU A 34 12.58 1.88 -11.80
C LEU A 34 12.42 0.56 -12.54
N ARG A 35 13.38 -0.35 -12.40
CA ARG A 35 13.28 -1.68 -13.00
C ARG A 35 12.16 -2.50 -12.38
N LEU A 36 11.99 -2.44 -11.07
CA LEU A 36 10.86 -3.08 -10.40
C LEU A 36 9.51 -2.54 -10.90
N HIS A 37 9.37 -1.21 -11.06
CA HIS A 37 8.17 -0.62 -11.66
C HIS A 37 7.93 -1.14 -13.09
N ALA A 38 8.97 -1.28 -13.89
CA ALA A 38 8.84 -1.81 -15.26
C ALA A 38 8.44 -3.29 -15.26
N ASP A 39 9.02 -4.09 -14.39
CA ASP A 39 8.73 -5.52 -14.30
C ASP A 39 7.28 -5.77 -13.85
N VAL A 40 6.79 -5.02 -12.85
CA VAL A 40 5.39 -5.16 -12.41
C VAL A 40 4.40 -4.61 -13.45
N ALA A 41 4.74 -3.49 -14.11
CA ALA A 41 3.93 -2.96 -15.20
C ALA A 41 3.79 -3.98 -16.34
N LYS A 42 4.93 -4.59 -16.75
CA LYS A 42 4.91 -5.65 -17.77
C LYS A 42 4.06 -6.83 -17.33
N GLY A 43 4.25 -7.32 -16.11
CA GLY A 43 3.48 -8.45 -15.60
C GLY A 43 1.97 -8.20 -15.59
N ALA A 44 1.54 -7.01 -15.18
CA ALA A 44 0.11 -6.65 -15.20
C ALA A 44 -0.45 -6.49 -16.62
N LEU A 45 0.37 -5.97 -17.56
CA LEU A 45 0.00 -5.88 -18.98
C LEU A 45 -0.14 -7.26 -19.60
N ASP A 46 0.81 -8.15 -19.36
CA ASP A 46 0.76 -9.54 -19.82
C ASP A 46 -0.48 -10.28 -19.27
N ASP A 47 -0.79 -10.08 -17.96
CA ASP A 47 -1.98 -10.64 -17.32
C ASP A 47 -3.29 -10.13 -17.93
N ALA A 48 -3.34 -8.86 -18.31
CA ALA A 48 -4.50 -8.23 -18.95
C ALA A 48 -4.63 -8.55 -20.46
N GLY A 49 -3.56 -9.04 -21.10
CA GLY A 49 -3.48 -9.15 -22.56
C GLY A 49 -3.43 -7.80 -23.26
N LEU A 50 -2.83 -6.80 -22.62
CA LEU A 50 -2.68 -5.43 -23.11
C LEU A 50 -1.20 -5.11 -23.39
N SER A 51 -1.00 -4.02 -24.12
CA SER A 51 0.31 -3.44 -24.43
C SER A 51 0.48 -2.07 -23.78
N LYS A 52 1.70 -1.53 -23.77
CA LYS A 52 1.97 -0.17 -23.27
C LYS A 52 1.18 0.91 -24.01
N SER A 53 0.90 0.70 -25.28
CA SER A 53 0.16 1.66 -26.09
C SER A 53 -1.31 1.78 -25.73
N ASP A 54 -1.85 0.82 -24.97
CA ASP A 54 -3.24 0.83 -24.51
C ASP A 54 -3.40 1.67 -23.24
N ILE A 55 -2.29 2.00 -22.56
CA ILE A 55 -2.28 2.77 -21.31
C ILE A 55 -2.30 4.27 -21.64
N ASP A 56 -3.33 4.97 -21.15
CA ASP A 56 -3.49 6.42 -21.27
C ASP A 56 -3.68 7.15 -19.92
N GLY A 57 -3.71 6.38 -18.79
CA GLY A 57 -3.67 6.87 -17.42
C GLY A 57 -2.56 6.19 -16.60
N TYR A 58 -1.88 6.92 -15.69
CA TYR A 58 -0.83 6.34 -14.85
C TYR A 58 -0.86 6.91 -13.44
N PHE A 59 -0.74 6.01 -12.45
CA PHE A 59 -0.81 6.32 -11.03
C PHE A 59 0.35 5.65 -10.30
N CYS A 60 1.05 6.41 -9.48
CA CYS A 60 2.18 5.91 -8.72
C CYS A 60 2.40 6.75 -7.46
N ALA A 61 2.85 6.12 -6.39
CA ALA A 61 3.24 6.77 -5.14
C ALA A 61 4.42 6.02 -4.50
N GLY A 62 4.87 6.49 -3.34
CA GLY A 62 5.91 5.82 -2.56
C GLY A 62 7.31 6.02 -3.13
N ASP A 63 8.06 4.94 -3.23
CA ASP A 63 9.49 4.93 -3.58
C ASP A 63 9.81 5.30 -5.04
N ALA A 64 8.89 5.94 -5.76
CA ALA A 64 9.14 6.39 -7.12
C ALA A 64 10.25 7.47 -7.14
N PRO A 65 11.35 7.25 -7.89
CA PRO A 65 12.49 8.16 -7.88
C PRO A 65 12.25 9.43 -8.67
N GLY A 66 13.09 10.43 -8.45
CA GLY A 66 13.09 11.71 -9.17
C GLY A 66 11.80 12.50 -8.91
N LEU A 67 11.07 12.85 -9.97
CA LEU A 67 9.78 13.52 -9.91
C LEU A 67 8.60 12.55 -9.77
N GLY A 68 8.84 11.39 -9.16
CA GLY A 68 7.79 10.42 -8.88
C GLY A 68 7.15 9.86 -10.14
N THR A 69 5.83 9.99 -10.24
CA THR A 69 5.02 9.47 -11.34
C THR A 69 5.53 9.88 -12.73
N THR A 70 5.98 11.13 -12.88
CA THR A 70 6.50 11.64 -14.15
C THR A 70 7.77 10.90 -14.59
N THR A 71 8.73 10.72 -13.67
CA THR A 71 9.98 10.00 -13.96
C THR A 71 9.73 8.55 -14.33
N VAL A 72 8.83 7.87 -13.62
CA VAL A 72 8.50 6.47 -13.90
C VAL A 72 7.76 6.35 -15.23
N ALA A 73 6.81 7.25 -15.53
CA ALA A 73 6.09 7.29 -16.81
C ALA A 73 7.04 7.48 -18.00
N GLU A 74 8.02 8.38 -17.86
CA GLU A 74 9.06 8.59 -18.87
C GLU A 74 9.92 7.33 -19.08
N TYR A 75 10.38 6.72 -17.98
CA TYR A 75 11.16 5.48 -18.03
C TYR A 75 10.39 4.33 -18.69
N LEU A 76 9.10 4.21 -18.44
CA LEU A 76 8.22 3.24 -19.09
C LEU A 76 7.90 3.57 -20.56
N GLY A 77 8.12 4.80 -20.98
CA GLY A 77 7.80 5.31 -22.31
C GLY A 77 6.29 5.36 -22.56
N LEU A 78 5.50 5.77 -21.56
CA LEU A 78 4.05 5.86 -21.65
C LEU A 78 3.60 7.18 -22.33
N LYS A 79 2.55 7.12 -23.15
CA LYS A 79 1.89 8.30 -23.75
C LYS A 79 0.56 8.54 -23.03
N LEU A 80 0.57 9.44 -22.06
CA LEU A 80 -0.50 9.60 -21.10
C LEU A 80 -1.40 10.81 -21.41
N ARG A 81 -2.67 10.65 -21.08
CA ARG A 81 -3.68 11.72 -21.01
C ARG A 81 -3.95 12.15 -19.56
N HIS A 82 -3.65 11.25 -18.59
CA HIS A 82 -3.88 11.50 -17.17
C HIS A 82 -2.78 10.88 -16.31
N VAL A 83 -2.36 11.62 -15.29
CA VAL A 83 -1.42 11.15 -14.25
C VAL A 83 -1.88 11.62 -12.88
N ASP A 84 -1.64 10.80 -11.85
CA ASP A 84 -1.86 11.16 -10.46
C ASP A 84 -0.78 10.54 -9.55
N SER A 85 -0.53 11.17 -8.42
CA SER A 85 0.54 10.84 -7.49
C SER A 85 0.14 11.11 -6.04
N THR A 86 -1.05 10.71 -5.64
CA THR A 86 -1.53 10.86 -4.26
C THR A 86 -0.72 9.98 -3.33
N GLU A 87 -0.06 10.59 -2.35
CA GLU A 87 0.76 9.91 -1.36
C GLU A 87 0.08 9.89 0.01
N CYS A 88 -0.28 8.68 0.45
CA CYS A 88 -0.85 8.44 1.78
C CYS A 88 -0.29 7.16 2.43
N GLY A 89 0.98 6.84 2.10
CA GLY A 89 1.64 5.63 2.57
C GLY A 89 1.13 4.36 1.90
N GLY A 90 1.11 3.24 2.62
CA GLY A 90 0.76 1.92 2.06
C GLY A 90 -0.66 1.79 1.49
N SER A 91 -1.55 2.73 1.78
CA SER A 91 -2.91 2.78 1.23
C SER A 91 -2.99 3.43 -0.15
N ALA A 92 -1.96 4.17 -0.59
CA ALA A 92 -1.96 4.91 -1.85
C ALA A 92 -2.35 4.06 -3.08
N PRO A 93 -1.86 2.82 -3.29
CA PRO A 93 -2.25 2.04 -4.45
C PRO A 93 -3.74 1.67 -4.50
N ILE A 94 -4.37 1.49 -3.34
CA ILE A 94 -5.81 1.22 -3.25
C ILE A 94 -6.60 2.49 -3.52
N LEU A 95 -6.14 3.63 -2.99
CA LEU A 95 -6.71 4.93 -3.28
C LEU A 95 -6.63 5.25 -4.78
N HIS A 96 -5.52 4.91 -5.43
CA HIS A 96 -5.36 5.07 -6.86
C HIS A 96 -6.37 4.26 -7.70
N VAL A 97 -6.91 3.15 -7.17
CA VAL A 97 -8.02 2.44 -7.85
C VAL A 97 -9.28 3.32 -7.89
N ALA A 98 -9.59 4.03 -6.80
CA ALA A 98 -10.69 4.99 -6.75
C ALA A 98 -10.45 6.15 -7.72
N HIS A 99 -9.28 6.80 -7.65
CA HIS A 99 -8.92 7.92 -8.53
C HIS A 99 -8.87 7.52 -10.01
N ALA A 100 -8.43 6.30 -10.34
CA ALA A 100 -8.47 5.76 -11.68
C ALA A 100 -9.92 5.59 -12.16
N ALA A 101 -10.80 5.07 -11.31
CA ALA A 101 -12.22 4.93 -11.63
C ALA A 101 -12.90 6.30 -11.86
N GLU A 102 -12.56 7.31 -11.06
CA GLU A 102 -13.00 8.71 -11.24
C GLU A 102 -12.50 9.30 -12.55
N ALA A 103 -11.20 9.16 -12.84
CA ALA A 103 -10.60 9.65 -14.08
C ALA A 103 -11.23 9.01 -15.31
N ILE A 104 -11.52 7.71 -15.25
CA ILE A 104 -12.21 6.96 -16.30
C ILE A 104 -13.66 7.44 -16.45
N ALA A 105 -14.40 7.56 -15.35
CA ALA A 105 -15.77 8.05 -15.36
C ALA A 105 -15.88 9.48 -15.92
N ALA A 106 -14.88 10.32 -15.65
CA ALA A 106 -14.77 11.68 -16.19
C ALA A 106 -14.21 11.74 -17.63
N GLY A 107 -13.91 10.60 -18.26
CA GLY A 107 -13.39 10.55 -19.64
C GLY A 107 -11.94 11.05 -19.80
N ARG A 108 -11.19 11.18 -18.71
CA ARG A 108 -9.79 11.65 -18.73
C ARG A 108 -8.82 10.58 -19.26
N CYS A 109 -9.09 9.32 -18.95
CA CYS A 109 -8.39 8.16 -19.50
C CYS A 109 -9.35 6.99 -19.73
N ASN A 110 -8.88 5.94 -20.40
CA ASN A 110 -9.65 4.73 -20.69
C ASN A 110 -9.07 3.51 -19.98
N VAL A 111 -7.75 3.45 -19.88
CA VAL A 111 -6.99 2.35 -19.25
C VAL A 111 -5.90 2.96 -18.38
N ALA A 112 -6.00 2.74 -17.09
CA ALA A 112 -5.07 3.25 -16.09
C ALA A 112 -4.16 2.12 -15.57
N LEU A 113 -2.86 2.37 -15.57
CA LEU A 113 -1.86 1.54 -14.91
C LEU A 113 -1.55 2.14 -13.54
N ILE A 114 -1.57 1.32 -12.50
CA ILE A 114 -1.17 1.67 -11.14
C ILE A 114 0.04 0.81 -10.79
N THR A 115 1.14 1.41 -10.32
CA THR A 115 2.31 0.65 -9.88
C THR A 115 2.79 1.10 -8.51
N LEU A 116 3.27 0.13 -7.74
CA LEU A 116 4.02 0.34 -6.50
C LEU A 116 5.25 -0.55 -6.54
N ALA A 117 6.41 -0.02 -6.22
CA ALA A 117 7.63 -0.81 -6.05
C ALA A 117 8.58 -0.15 -5.05
N GLY A 118 9.37 -0.97 -4.36
CA GLY A 118 10.35 -0.50 -3.41
C GLY A 118 11.39 -1.58 -3.10
N ARG A 119 12.52 -1.16 -2.51
CA ARG A 119 13.61 -2.07 -2.11
C ARG A 119 14.18 -1.75 -0.73
N PRO A 120 13.32 -1.58 0.30
CA PRO A 120 13.74 -1.18 1.63
C PRO A 120 14.68 -2.18 2.31
N ARG A 121 14.48 -3.48 2.05
CA ARG A 121 15.33 -4.55 2.61
C ARG A 121 16.74 -4.51 2.03
N ALA A 122 16.89 -4.38 0.72
CA ALA A 122 18.19 -4.27 0.07
C ALA A 122 18.91 -2.98 0.46
N GLN A 123 18.17 -1.87 0.58
CA GLN A 123 18.73 -0.59 1.03
C GLN A 123 19.23 -0.68 2.48
N MET A 124 18.47 -1.33 3.36
CA MET A 124 18.90 -1.54 4.74
C MET A 124 20.13 -2.44 4.84
N ALA A 125 20.17 -3.53 4.08
CA ALA A 125 21.34 -4.41 4.04
C ALA A 125 22.59 -3.68 3.55
N ALA A 126 22.47 -2.84 2.51
CA ALA A 126 23.56 -2.02 2.02
C ALA A 126 24.05 -0.99 3.04
N ALA A 127 23.14 -0.34 3.79
CA ALA A 127 23.50 0.60 4.84
C ALA A 127 24.19 -0.08 6.03
N GLN A 128 23.74 -1.26 6.42
CA GLN A 128 24.38 -2.05 7.47
C GLN A 128 25.80 -2.49 7.06
N ALA A 129 26.00 -2.87 5.81
CA ALA A 129 27.31 -3.21 5.28
C ALA A 129 28.25 -1.98 5.29
N ALA A 130 27.79 -0.83 4.82
CA ALA A 130 28.55 0.42 4.83
C ALA A 130 28.91 0.86 6.25
N ALA A 131 28.01 0.70 7.22
CA ALA A 131 28.28 1.02 8.61
C ALA A 131 29.37 0.12 9.22
N LYS A 132 29.41 -1.17 8.87
CA LYS A 132 30.45 -2.11 9.31
C LYS A 132 31.84 -1.74 8.74
N GLU A 133 31.87 -1.12 7.56
CA GLU A 133 33.11 -0.64 6.92
C GLU A 133 33.54 0.75 7.40
N GLY A 134 32.88 1.32 8.42
CA GLY A 134 33.16 2.68 8.91
C GLY A 134 32.73 3.80 7.97
N LYS A 135 32.05 3.47 6.89
CA LYS A 135 31.46 4.40 5.93
C LYS A 135 30.06 4.79 6.44
N GLY A 136 29.99 5.68 7.44
CA GLY A 136 28.72 6.11 8.02
C GLY A 136 27.75 6.64 6.96
N GLY A 137 26.67 5.92 6.71
CA GLY A 137 25.55 6.33 5.87
C GLY A 137 24.33 6.69 6.73
N LYS A 138 23.51 7.63 6.27
CA LYS A 138 22.20 7.89 6.86
C LYS A 138 21.38 6.60 6.81
N SER A 139 20.66 6.27 7.89
CA SER A 139 19.74 5.12 7.89
C SER A 139 18.78 5.23 6.70
N PRO A 140 18.63 4.18 5.87
CA PRO A 140 17.68 4.20 4.76
C PRO A 140 16.22 4.25 5.24
N LEU A 141 16.00 3.96 6.52
CA LEU A 141 14.71 4.14 7.20
C LEU A 141 14.52 5.56 7.75
N ALA A 142 15.50 6.44 7.61
CA ALA A 142 15.21 7.85 7.70
C ALA A 142 14.27 8.18 6.54
N LEU A 143 12.97 7.98 6.75
CA LEU A 143 11.94 8.79 6.14
C LEU A 143 12.55 10.17 5.92
N ARG A 144 12.22 10.87 4.83
CA ARG A 144 12.70 12.25 4.54
C ARG A 144 13.15 12.91 5.83
N PRO A 145 14.36 13.52 5.89
CA PRO A 145 14.75 14.21 7.09
C PRO A 145 13.54 15.06 7.50
N PRO A 146 13.06 14.91 8.73
CA PRO A 146 11.88 15.63 9.15
C PRO A 146 12.12 17.08 8.84
N ASP A 147 11.12 17.73 8.28
CA ASP A 147 11.13 19.17 8.13
C ASP A 147 11.30 19.74 9.53
N PRO A 148 12.42 20.45 9.84
CA PRO A 148 12.63 21.01 11.16
C PRO A 148 11.53 22.00 11.56
N ASP A 149 10.75 22.46 10.58
CA ASP A 149 9.63 23.38 10.77
C ASP A 149 8.29 22.66 11.00
N ALA A 150 8.26 21.31 10.95
CA ALA A 150 7.08 20.51 11.30
C ALA A 150 7.00 20.35 12.83
N PRO A 151 6.09 21.05 13.54
CA PRO A 151 6.10 21.08 15.01
C PRO A 151 5.89 19.69 15.65
N GLU A 152 5.12 18.82 15.01
CA GLU A 152 4.91 17.44 15.50
C GLU A 152 6.22 16.66 15.55
N LEU A 153 7.09 16.85 14.56
CA LEU A 153 8.35 16.16 14.46
C LEU A 153 9.40 16.71 15.43
N ALA A 154 9.37 17.99 15.74
CA ALA A 154 10.28 18.60 16.71
C ALA A 154 10.09 18.01 18.11
N PHE A 155 8.86 17.64 18.49
CA PHE A 155 8.57 17.02 19.79
C PHE A 155 8.71 15.51 19.80
N GLU A 156 8.56 14.83 18.68
CA GLU A 156 8.59 13.37 18.61
C GLU A 156 9.99 12.84 18.29
N LEU A 157 10.76 13.54 17.45
CA LEU A 157 12.09 13.11 17.00
C LEU A 157 13.08 12.77 18.13
N PRO A 158 13.14 13.51 19.25
CA PRO A 158 14.03 13.15 20.36
C PRO A 158 13.78 11.76 20.93
N TYR A 159 12.57 11.22 20.75
CA TYR A 159 12.19 9.88 21.20
C TYR A 159 12.39 8.80 20.14
N GLY A 160 12.95 9.14 18.98
CA GLY A 160 13.26 8.19 17.91
C GLY A 160 12.02 7.47 17.37
N PRO A 161 10.94 8.17 16.95
CA PRO A 161 9.73 7.52 16.50
C PRO A 161 10.03 6.65 15.27
N ALA A 162 9.61 5.39 15.37
CA ALA A 162 9.58 4.46 14.25
C ALA A 162 8.15 3.92 14.13
N THR A 163 7.82 3.39 12.98
CA THR A 163 6.47 2.85 12.73
C THR A 163 6.04 1.85 13.83
N GLN A 164 6.96 1.02 14.29
CA GLN A 164 6.70 0.04 15.34
C GLN A 164 6.32 0.70 16.68
N ASN A 165 6.95 1.81 17.05
CA ASN A 165 6.63 2.53 18.28
C ASN A 165 5.23 3.14 18.23
N LEU A 166 4.82 3.67 17.07
CA LEU A 166 3.49 4.23 16.88
C LEU A 166 2.41 3.15 17.00
N TYR A 167 2.62 2.00 16.35
CA TYR A 167 1.70 0.86 16.50
C TYR A 167 1.71 0.26 17.90
N ALA A 168 2.84 0.26 18.59
CA ALA A 168 2.92 -0.18 19.98
C ALA A 168 2.07 0.70 20.91
N ALA A 169 2.08 2.02 20.70
CA ALA A 169 1.20 2.94 21.45
C ALA A 169 -0.28 2.63 21.23
N VAL A 170 -0.68 2.32 19.99
CA VAL A 170 -2.05 1.89 19.67
C VAL A 170 -2.40 0.57 20.38
N ALA A 171 -1.49 -0.41 20.33
CA ALA A 171 -1.68 -1.70 21.01
C ALA A 171 -1.80 -1.52 22.54
N LYS A 172 -0.94 -0.70 23.15
CA LYS A 172 -1.03 -0.37 24.60
C LYS A 172 -2.37 0.29 24.95
N ARG A 173 -2.84 1.21 24.12
CA ARG A 173 -4.15 1.84 24.33
C ARG A 173 -5.28 0.82 24.30
N HIS A 174 -5.26 -0.07 23.33
CA HIS A 174 -6.24 -1.16 23.21
C HIS A 174 -6.20 -2.11 24.41
N MET A 175 -4.99 -2.50 24.85
CA MET A 175 -4.80 -3.31 26.05
C MET A 175 -5.36 -2.64 27.30
N PHE A 176 -5.12 -1.33 27.44
CA PHE A 176 -5.60 -0.56 28.58
C PHE A 176 -7.14 -0.48 28.61
N GLU A 177 -7.78 -0.26 27.48
CA GLU A 177 -9.24 -0.08 27.42
C GLU A 177 -10.01 -1.39 27.47
N PHE A 178 -9.49 -2.44 26.84
CA PHE A 178 -10.23 -3.68 26.60
C PHE A 178 -9.61 -4.89 27.31
N GLY A 179 -8.53 -4.74 28.04
CA GLY A 179 -7.84 -5.84 28.72
C GLY A 179 -7.20 -6.85 27.76
N THR A 180 -6.95 -6.48 26.50
CA THR A 180 -6.31 -7.34 25.49
C THR A 180 -4.93 -7.75 25.95
N THR A 181 -4.56 -9.02 25.74
CA THR A 181 -3.25 -9.57 26.11
C THR A 181 -2.35 -9.80 24.91
N SER A 182 -1.04 -9.99 25.15
CA SER A 182 -0.09 -10.33 24.09
C SER A 182 -0.41 -11.68 23.44
N GLU A 183 -0.97 -12.63 24.18
CA GLU A 183 -1.42 -13.93 23.66
C GLU A 183 -2.57 -13.76 22.68
N GLN A 184 -3.51 -12.85 22.96
CA GLN A 184 -4.60 -12.53 22.05
C GLN A 184 -4.11 -11.89 20.77
N LEU A 185 -3.14 -10.95 20.83
CA LEU A 185 -2.48 -10.39 19.65
C LEU A 185 -1.72 -11.46 18.87
N ALA A 186 -1.03 -12.37 19.55
CA ALA A 186 -0.26 -13.44 18.93
C ALA A 186 -1.09 -14.34 18.01
N TRP A 187 -2.38 -14.53 18.29
CA TRP A 187 -3.28 -15.31 17.43
C TRP A 187 -3.38 -14.77 16.01
N ILE A 188 -3.17 -13.47 15.79
CA ILE A 188 -3.13 -12.86 14.45
C ILE A 188 -1.97 -13.49 13.65
N LYS A 189 -0.79 -13.57 14.26
CA LYS A 189 0.40 -14.18 13.63
C LYS A 189 0.22 -15.69 13.45
N VAL A 190 -0.32 -16.37 14.43
CA VAL A 190 -0.61 -17.82 14.34
C VAL A 190 -1.51 -18.09 13.14
N ALA A 191 -2.65 -17.42 13.04
CA ALA A 191 -3.57 -17.55 11.90
C ALA A 191 -2.87 -17.24 10.56
N ALA A 192 -2.11 -16.14 10.49
CA ALA A 192 -1.36 -15.77 9.30
C ALA A 192 -0.34 -16.85 8.91
N SER A 193 0.33 -17.50 9.86
CA SER A 193 1.30 -18.58 9.58
C SER A 193 0.64 -19.83 8.99
N HIS A 194 -0.55 -20.19 9.48
CA HIS A 194 -1.33 -21.28 8.93
C HIS A 194 -1.75 -21.04 7.46
N HIS A 195 -2.00 -19.80 7.07
CA HIS A 195 -2.27 -19.46 5.67
C HIS A 195 -0.98 -19.37 4.84
N ALA A 196 0.08 -18.79 5.40
CA ALA A 196 1.34 -18.55 4.72
C ALA A 196 2.05 -19.86 4.29
N GLN A 197 1.90 -20.97 5.01
CA GLN A 197 2.51 -22.25 4.63
C GLN A 197 2.09 -22.72 3.23
N HIS A 198 0.90 -22.33 2.78
CA HIS A 198 0.35 -22.70 1.47
C HIS A 198 0.70 -21.68 0.37
N ASN A 199 1.29 -20.54 0.71
CA ASN A 199 1.70 -19.52 -0.26
C ASN A 199 3.19 -19.65 -0.61
N PRO A 200 3.55 -20.07 -1.84
CA PRO A 200 4.96 -20.24 -2.24
C PRO A 200 5.74 -18.91 -2.25
N HIS A 201 5.04 -17.77 -2.31
CA HIS A 201 5.66 -16.44 -2.31
C HIS A 201 5.79 -15.81 -0.92
N ALA A 202 5.25 -16.44 0.13
CA ALA A 202 5.41 -15.95 1.49
C ALA A 202 6.85 -16.15 1.97
N MET A 203 7.41 -15.13 2.66
CA MET A 203 8.78 -15.18 3.19
C MET A 203 8.90 -16.07 4.43
N LEU A 204 7.89 -16.07 5.30
CA LEU A 204 7.82 -16.87 6.52
C LEU A 204 6.68 -17.88 6.34
N ARG A 205 7.02 -19.14 6.20
CA ARG A 205 6.06 -20.21 5.90
C ARG A 205 5.91 -21.22 7.02
N ASP A 206 6.77 -21.13 8.04
CA ASP A 206 6.70 -22.01 9.19
C ASP A 206 5.48 -21.63 10.04
N VAL A 207 4.71 -22.63 10.42
CA VAL A 207 3.59 -22.47 11.36
C VAL A 207 4.16 -22.21 12.75
N VAL A 208 3.66 -21.18 13.40
CA VAL A 208 4.10 -20.78 14.74
C VAL A 208 2.97 -20.92 15.76
N THR A 209 3.35 -21.07 17.03
CA THR A 209 2.42 -21.10 18.16
C THR A 209 2.34 -19.73 18.84
N VAL A 210 1.34 -19.54 19.71
CA VAL A 210 1.24 -18.35 20.58
C VAL A 210 2.52 -18.18 21.41
N ALA A 211 3.06 -19.28 21.96
CA ALA A 211 4.29 -19.24 22.76
C ALA A 211 5.51 -18.77 21.93
N ASP A 212 5.62 -19.17 20.68
CA ASP A 212 6.71 -18.71 19.79
C ASP A 212 6.63 -17.20 19.57
N VAL A 213 5.42 -16.64 19.45
CA VAL A 213 5.22 -15.21 19.23
C VAL A 213 5.59 -14.41 20.48
N VAL A 214 4.99 -14.73 21.62
CA VAL A 214 5.18 -13.96 22.88
C VAL A 214 6.59 -14.11 23.47
N ASN A 215 7.31 -15.18 23.15
CA ASN A 215 8.70 -15.37 23.54
C ASN A 215 9.71 -14.86 22.51
N SER A 216 9.26 -14.36 21.35
CA SER A 216 10.17 -13.76 20.38
C SER A 216 10.72 -12.42 20.90
N PRO A 217 11.89 -11.95 20.44
CA PRO A 217 12.49 -10.72 20.96
C PRO A 217 11.54 -9.52 20.91
N MET A 218 11.48 -8.74 21.98
CA MET A 218 10.72 -7.49 22.06
C MET A 218 11.28 -6.47 21.07
N VAL A 219 10.40 -5.83 20.30
CA VAL A 219 10.73 -4.73 19.37
C VAL A 219 10.34 -3.39 19.98
N SER A 220 9.11 -3.26 20.43
CA SER A 220 8.57 -2.10 21.12
C SER A 220 7.37 -2.56 21.95
N ASP A 221 7.45 -2.46 23.27
CA ASP A 221 6.42 -2.98 24.18
C ASP A 221 5.02 -2.45 23.82
N PRO A 222 4.02 -3.32 23.51
CA PRO A 222 3.97 -4.76 23.75
C PRO A 222 4.35 -5.64 22.55
N LEU A 223 4.81 -5.09 21.45
CA LEU A 223 5.04 -5.81 20.19
C LEU A 223 6.39 -6.55 20.20
N HIS A 224 6.32 -7.85 19.94
CA HIS A 224 7.47 -8.71 19.71
C HIS A 224 7.80 -8.81 18.23
N ARG A 225 8.94 -9.41 17.90
CA ARG A 225 9.41 -9.54 16.51
C ARG A 225 8.41 -10.26 15.61
N LEU A 226 7.70 -11.25 16.11
CA LEU A 226 6.71 -11.99 15.32
C LEU A 226 5.35 -11.29 15.23
N ASP A 227 5.09 -10.26 16.03
CA ASP A 227 3.95 -9.35 15.85
C ASP A 227 4.18 -8.35 14.70
N CYS A 228 5.44 -8.14 14.30
CA CYS A 228 5.82 -7.19 13.28
C CYS A 228 5.89 -7.84 11.89
N CYS A 229 5.58 -7.06 10.85
CA CYS A 229 5.72 -7.51 9.47
C CYS A 229 7.19 -7.71 9.07
N VAL A 230 7.42 -8.60 8.10
CA VAL A 230 8.75 -8.78 7.50
C VAL A 230 8.97 -7.69 6.46
N MET A 231 10.12 -7.02 6.55
CA MET A 231 10.55 -6.09 5.50
C MET A 231 10.94 -6.88 4.25
N SER A 232 10.34 -6.55 3.12
CA SER A 232 10.59 -7.20 1.84
C SER A 232 10.71 -6.18 0.72
N ASP A 233 11.48 -6.54 -0.32
CA ASP A 233 11.54 -5.81 -1.57
C ASP A 233 10.53 -6.37 -2.56
N GLY A 234 10.18 -5.58 -3.55
CA GLY A 234 9.29 -6.01 -4.61
C GLY A 234 8.36 -4.90 -5.08
N GLY A 235 7.21 -5.30 -5.53
CA GLY A 235 6.19 -4.39 -6.00
C GLY A 235 5.00 -5.13 -6.57
N GLY A 236 4.00 -4.36 -6.96
CA GLY A 236 2.81 -4.84 -7.64
C GLY A 236 2.27 -3.80 -8.61
N ALA A 237 1.43 -4.26 -9.52
CA ALA A 237 0.71 -3.38 -10.44
C ALA A 237 -0.72 -3.87 -10.63
N LEU A 238 -1.60 -2.90 -10.87
CA LEU A 238 -2.99 -3.12 -11.28
C LEU A 238 -3.26 -2.37 -12.58
N ILE A 239 -4.16 -2.91 -13.39
CA ILE A 239 -4.72 -2.21 -14.54
C ILE A 239 -6.21 -2.06 -14.33
N VAL A 240 -6.67 -0.81 -14.38
CA VAL A 240 -8.09 -0.43 -14.27
C VAL A 240 -8.54 0.09 -15.61
N ALA A 241 -9.64 -0.43 -16.14
CA ALA A 241 -10.15 -0.08 -17.45
C ALA A 241 -11.62 0.31 -17.41
N ARG A 242 -12.03 1.10 -18.40
CA ARG A 242 -13.44 1.44 -18.61
C ARG A 242 -14.28 0.18 -18.90
N PRO A 243 -15.58 0.19 -18.56
CA PRO A 243 -16.40 -1.02 -18.58
C PRO A 243 -16.46 -1.74 -19.94
N GLU A 244 -16.41 -0.99 -21.05
CA GLU A 244 -16.50 -1.58 -22.39
C GLU A 244 -15.26 -2.40 -22.71
N ILE A 245 -14.06 -1.85 -22.44
CA ILE A 245 -12.78 -2.53 -22.61
C ILE A 245 -12.71 -3.75 -21.68
N ALA A 246 -13.10 -3.57 -20.42
CA ALA A 246 -13.07 -4.64 -19.43
C ALA A 246 -13.97 -5.82 -19.81
N ARG A 247 -15.19 -5.57 -20.33
CA ARG A 247 -16.09 -6.63 -20.83
C ARG A 247 -15.50 -7.37 -22.02
N GLU A 248 -14.85 -6.65 -22.93
CA GLU A 248 -14.20 -7.27 -24.09
C GLU A 248 -13.05 -8.18 -23.67
N LEU A 249 -12.18 -7.71 -22.77
CA LEU A 249 -11.08 -8.50 -22.23
C LEU A 249 -11.57 -9.73 -21.46
N ALA A 250 -12.59 -9.58 -20.61
CA ALA A 250 -13.21 -10.70 -19.91
C ALA A 250 -13.78 -11.75 -20.86
N ARG A 251 -14.47 -11.30 -21.94
CA ARG A 251 -15.00 -12.20 -22.96
C ARG A 251 -13.90 -12.94 -23.74
N LYS A 252 -12.78 -12.29 -24.06
CA LYS A 252 -11.66 -12.88 -24.77
C LYS A 252 -10.89 -13.89 -23.90
N SER A 253 -10.69 -13.59 -22.65
CA SER A 253 -9.91 -14.41 -21.70
C SER A 253 -10.72 -15.49 -20.99
N GLY A 254 -12.05 -15.40 -20.99
CA GLY A 254 -12.93 -16.24 -20.18
C GLY A 254 -12.86 -15.96 -18.67
N ARG A 255 -12.17 -14.89 -18.24
CA ARG A 255 -12.01 -14.52 -16.84
C ARG A 255 -13.21 -13.71 -16.32
N PRO A 256 -13.49 -13.77 -15.01
CA PRO A 256 -14.58 -12.98 -14.42
C PRO A 256 -14.27 -11.48 -14.50
N LEU A 257 -15.33 -10.68 -14.65
CA LEU A 257 -15.24 -9.22 -14.63
C LEU A 257 -15.18 -8.71 -13.20
N VAL A 258 -14.05 -8.13 -12.80
CA VAL A 258 -13.81 -7.58 -11.46
C VAL A 258 -14.16 -6.09 -11.45
N LYS A 259 -15.40 -5.76 -11.10
CA LYS A 259 -15.90 -4.37 -11.09
C LYS A 259 -15.48 -3.63 -9.83
N VAL A 260 -15.13 -2.34 -9.96
CA VAL A 260 -15.06 -1.41 -8.84
C VAL A 260 -16.50 -1.03 -8.48
N ARG A 261 -16.96 -1.45 -7.29
CA ARG A 261 -18.33 -1.28 -6.85
C ARG A 261 -18.55 -0.11 -5.91
N GLY A 262 -17.56 0.15 -5.06
CA GLY A 262 -17.61 1.24 -4.11
C GLY A 262 -16.21 1.62 -3.68
N THR A 263 -16.04 2.89 -3.36
CA THR A 263 -14.80 3.50 -2.91
C THR A 263 -15.05 4.34 -1.67
N GLY A 264 -14.03 4.53 -0.87
CA GLY A 264 -14.11 5.41 0.29
C GLY A 264 -12.72 5.79 0.75
N GLU A 265 -12.53 7.07 0.98
CA GLU A 265 -11.27 7.59 1.51
C GLU A 265 -11.53 8.55 2.66
N ALA A 266 -10.66 8.52 3.63
CA ALA A 266 -10.70 9.41 4.77
C ALA A 266 -9.32 9.55 5.39
N PRO A 267 -8.80 10.78 5.58
CA PRO A 267 -7.57 11.00 6.33
C PRO A 267 -7.87 11.05 7.83
N LYS A 268 -6.90 10.62 8.63
CA LYS A 268 -6.89 10.87 10.07
C LYS A 268 -5.62 11.62 10.43
N HIS A 269 -5.79 12.80 11.00
CA HIS A 269 -4.69 13.66 11.38
C HIS A 269 -4.10 13.31 12.74
N GLY A 270 -2.80 13.57 12.92
CA GLY A 270 -2.12 13.48 14.21
C GLY A 270 -2.56 14.53 15.24
N MET A 271 -3.26 15.56 14.81
CA MET A 271 -3.87 16.60 15.65
C MET A 271 -2.89 17.22 16.66
N GLY A 272 -1.64 17.47 16.26
CA GLY A 272 -0.63 18.08 17.12
C GLY A 272 -0.37 17.31 18.42
N GLY A 273 -0.24 15.99 18.34
CA GLY A 273 0.00 15.12 19.49
C GLY A 273 -1.25 14.73 20.28
N ARG A 274 -2.44 15.10 19.82
CA ARG A 274 -3.72 14.72 20.44
C ARG A 274 -4.44 13.63 19.64
N MET A 275 -3.69 12.73 19.01
CA MET A 275 -4.27 11.66 18.22
C MET A 275 -5.09 10.72 19.10
N ASP A 276 -6.35 10.50 18.73
CA ASP A 276 -7.15 9.43 19.33
C ASP A 276 -6.69 8.08 18.75
N LEU A 277 -6.11 7.23 19.59
CA LEU A 277 -5.56 5.93 19.20
C LEU A 277 -6.62 4.81 19.16
N THR A 278 -7.89 5.11 19.46
CA THR A 278 -8.95 4.10 19.61
C THR A 278 -9.60 3.71 18.28
N TYR A 279 -9.37 4.44 17.20
CA TYR A 279 -9.92 4.14 15.88
C TYR A 279 -8.94 4.50 14.76
N SER A 280 -9.15 3.91 13.58
CA SER A 280 -8.49 4.29 12.32
C SER A 280 -9.45 5.01 11.39
N ALA A 281 -8.93 5.67 10.34
CA ALA A 281 -9.76 6.33 9.34
C ALA A 281 -10.68 5.35 8.57
N ALA A 282 -10.43 4.05 8.66
CA ALA A 282 -11.32 3.01 8.12
C ALA A 282 -12.74 3.07 8.73
N ALA A 283 -12.89 3.63 9.94
CA ALA A 283 -14.21 3.88 10.55
C ALA A 283 -15.09 4.82 9.71
N TRP A 284 -14.49 5.62 8.85
CA TRP A 284 -15.19 6.54 7.93
C TRP A 284 -15.18 6.04 6.49
N SER A 285 -14.01 5.64 5.97
CA SER A 285 -13.88 5.20 4.58
C SER A 285 -14.61 3.88 4.30
N GLY A 286 -14.67 2.97 5.27
CA GLY A 286 -15.38 1.70 5.13
C GLY A 286 -16.89 1.88 4.85
N PRO A 287 -17.65 2.58 5.72
CA PRO A 287 -19.06 2.87 5.48
C PRO A 287 -19.34 3.57 4.15
N MET A 288 -18.46 4.50 3.72
CA MET A 288 -18.59 5.16 2.40
C MET A 288 -18.52 4.15 1.26
N ALA A 289 -17.51 3.27 1.26
CA ALA A 289 -17.32 2.26 0.22
C ALA A 289 -18.49 1.25 0.20
N PHE A 290 -18.97 0.80 1.35
CA PHE A 290 -20.11 -0.12 1.46
C PHE A 290 -21.41 0.54 0.97
N ALA A 291 -21.66 1.79 1.35
CA ALA A 291 -22.85 2.53 0.92
C ALA A 291 -22.87 2.70 -0.61
N GLU A 292 -21.73 3.09 -1.22
CA GLU A 292 -21.62 3.23 -2.67
C GLU A 292 -21.79 1.89 -3.39
N ALA A 293 -21.25 0.81 -2.83
CA ALA A 293 -21.40 -0.53 -3.39
C ALA A 293 -22.81 -1.09 -3.24
N GLY A 294 -23.66 -0.51 -2.38
CA GLY A 294 -25.00 -1.00 -2.06
C GLY A 294 -24.98 -2.33 -1.34
N ILE A 295 -24.01 -2.56 -0.46
CA ILE A 295 -23.87 -3.77 0.38
C ILE A 295 -23.65 -3.37 1.84
N THR A 296 -23.90 -4.29 2.74
CA THR A 296 -23.58 -4.17 4.17
C THR A 296 -22.37 -5.03 4.52
N PRO A 297 -21.61 -4.67 5.58
CA PRO A 297 -20.55 -5.51 6.13
C PRO A 297 -21.05 -6.88 6.59
#